data_1de4916ff12f6639099351a24e203f64
#
_entry.id   1de4916ff12f6639099351a24e203f64
#
_cell.length_a   1.000
_cell.length_b   1.000
_cell.length_c   1.000
_cell.angle_alpha   90.00
_cell.angle_beta   90.00
_cell.angle_gamma   90.00
#
_symmetry.space_group_name_H-M   'P 1'
#
loop_
_entity.id
_entity.type
_entity.pdbx_description
1 polymer ?
#
loop_
_entity_poly.entity_id
_entity_poly.type
_entity_poly.pdbx_seq_one_letter_code
_entity_poly.pdbx_strand_id
1 'polypeptide(L)'
;MSEEFYRIKRLPPYVIAEVNAMRAAARQAGEDIIDLGMGNPDLPPPPHVIEKLCEVAMKPDAHGYSASKGIPGLRRAQAGYYGRRFGVDLDPDSEVVVTLGSKEGLANLAQAITAPGDVVLAPNPSYPIHTFGFIIAGATIRSVPTTPDERYFEALERAMKFTVPKPSVLVMGYPSNPTAEVVDLAFYERVVAFAKEHGLWVLSDLA
;
A
#
# COMPACT_ATOMS: atom_id res chain seq x y z
N MET A 1 -26.96 -20.14 7.93
CA MET A 1 -25.61 -20.47 7.42
C MET A 1 -25.05 -19.18 6.86
N SER A 2 -23.99 -18.60 7.47
CA SER A 2 -23.28 -17.51 6.85
C SER A 2 -22.56 -18.06 5.62
N GLU A 3 -22.99 -17.67 4.44
CA GLU A 3 -22.26 -17.98 3.22
C GLU A 3 -20.91 -17.24 3.29
N GLU A 4 -19.86 -17.98 3.60
CA GLU A 4 -18.51 -17.44 3.56
C GLU A 4 -18.04 -17.40 2.11
N PHE A 5 -17.85 -16.22 1.57
CA PHE A 5 -17.30 -16.05 0.23
C PHE A 5 -15.86 -16.53 0.16
N TYR A 6 -15.56 -17.34 -0.86
CA TYR A 6 -14.28 -18.03 -1.01
C TYR A 6 -13.04 -17.13 -0.87
N ARG A 7 -13.08 -15.92 -1.45
CA ARG A 7 -11.96 -14.99 -1.38
C ARG A 7 -11.78 -14.38 0.02
N ILE A 8 -12.88 -14.14 0.73
CA ILE A 8 -12.87 -13.52 2.06
C ILE A 8 -12.37 -14.52 3.11
N LYS A 9 -12.79 -15.78 3.04
CA LYS A 9 -12.34 -16.81 4.00
C LYS A 9 -10.84 -17.14 3.92
N ARG A 10 -10.15 -16.70 2.87
CA ARG A 10 -8.69 -16.82 2.76
C ARG A 10 -7.93 -15.74 3.50
N LEU A 11 -8.61 -14.65 3.90
CA LEU A 11 -7.99 -13.57 4.65
C LEU A 11 -7.78 -14.01 6.11
N PRO A 12 -6.60 -13.73 6.70
CA PRO A 12 -6.43 -13.87 8.13
C PRO A 12 -7.29 -12.83 8.88
N PRO A 13 -7.55 -13.05 10.18
CA PRO A 13 -8.22 -12.06 11.00
C PRO A 13 -7.55 -10.68 10.90
N TYR A 14 -8.36 -9.63 10.89
CA TYR A 14 -7.83 -8.26 10.84
C TYR A 14 -7.47 -7.81 12.25
N VAL A 15 -6.21 -7.96 12.61
CA VAL A 15 -5.66 -7.73 13.97
C VAL A 15 -6.07 -6.39 14.56
N ILE A 16 -6.09 -5.31 13.76
CA ILE A 16 -6.49 -3.98 14.26
C ILE A 16 -7.95 -3.97 14.73
N ALA A 17 -8.86 -4.69 14.06
CA ALA A 17 -10.25 -4.79 14.51
C ALA A 17 -10.36 -5.57 15.83
N GLU A 18 -9.58 -6.64 15.99
CA GLU A 18 -9.54 -7.42 17.23
C GLU A 18 -9.01 -6.59 18.40
N VAL A 19 -7.88 -5.90 18.21
CA VAL A 19 -7.31 -5.00 19.22
C VAL A 19 -8.28 -3.88 19.59
N ASN A 20 -8.97 -3.29 18.61
CA ASN A 20 -9.99 -2.27 18.88
C ASN A 20 -11.17 -2.82 19.69
N ALA A 21 -11.62 -4.04 19.40
CA ALA A 21 -12.69 -4.70 20.17
C ALA A 21 -12.25 -4.99 21.62
N MET A 22 -11.05 -5.51 21.82
CA MET A 22 -10.47 -5.74 23.15
C MET A 22 -10.36 -4.45 23.95
N ARG A 23 -9.86 -3.37 23.33
CA ARG A 23 -9.77 -2.05 23.94
C ARG A 23 -11.13 -1.48 24.34
N ALA A 24 -12.12 -1.62 23.48
CA ALA A 24 -13.48 -1.18 23.75
C ALA A 24 -14.08 -1.95 24.95
N ALA A 25 -13.88 -3.25 25.01
CA ALA A 25 -14.35 -4.09 26.12
C ALA A 25 -13.68 -3.72 27.44
N ALA A 26 -12.36 -3.49 27.46
CA ALA A 26 -11.62 -3.08 28.65
C ALA A 26 -12.10 -1.72 29.18
N ARG A 27 -12.31 -0.73 28.28
CA ARG A 27 -12.89 0.58 28.67
C ARG A 27 -14.30 0.46 29.24
N GLN A 28 -15.13 -0.41 28.68
CA GLN A 28 -16.47 -0.67 29.21
C GLN A 28 -16.45 -1.33 30.59
N ALA A 29 -15.40 -2.12 30.86
CA ALA A 29 -15.15 -2.70 32.18
C ALA A 29 -14.59 -1.69 33.22
N GLY A 30 -14.35 -0.44 32.82
CA GLY A 30 -13.83 0.63 33.68
C GLY A 30 -12.31 0.64 33.85
N GLU A 31 -11.59 -0.09 32.98
CA GLU A 31 -10.12 -0.07 33.00
C GLU A 31 -9.57 1.23 32.40
N ASP A 32 -8.51 1.76 33.05
CA ASP A 32 -7.75 2.90 32.55
C ASP A 32 -6.76 2.45 31.49
N ILE A 33 -7.14 2.61 30.21
CA ILE A 33 -6.36 2.12 29.07
C ILE A 33 -5.52 3.24 28.47
N ILE A 34 -4.20 3.06 28.46
CA ILE A 34 -3.27 3.87 27.69
C ILE A 34 -3.08 3.21 26.32
N ASP A 35 -3.53 3.91 25.26
CA ASP A 35 -3.51 3.40 23.90
C ASP A 35 -2.23 3.81 23.17
N LEU A 36 -1.33 2.87 22.96
CA LEU A 36 -0.11 3.03 22.17
C LEU A 36 -0.17 2.25 20.83
N GLY A 37 -1.36 1.72 20.51
CA GLY A 37 -1.52 0.78 19.38
C GLY A 37 -1.72 1.45 18.02
N MET A 38 -2.12 2.71 17.95
CA MET A 38 -2.42 3.39 16.69
C MET A 38 -1.82 4.79 16.66
N GLY A 39 -0.88 5.01 15.73
CA GLY A 39 -0.25 6.31 15.48
C GLY A 39 -1.11 7.18 14.57
N ASN A 40 -2.27 7.64 15.03
CA ASN A 40 -3.03 8.64 14.29
C ASN A 40 -2.33 10.01 14.36
N PRO A 41 -2.35 10.80 13.27
CA PRO A 41 -1.94 12.19 13.33
C PRO A 41 -2.75 12.95 14.41
N ASP A 42 -2.07 13.66 15.27
CA ASP A 42 -2.65 14.44 16.38
C ASP A 42 -2.74 15.94 16.07
N LEU A 43 -2.10 16.39 14.99
CA LEU A 43 -2.17 17.75 14.51
C LEU A 43 -3.18 17.90 13.37
N PRO A 44 -3.90 19.04 13.32
CA PRO A 44 -4.80 19.33 12.21
C PRO A 44 -4.03 19.56 10.90
N PRO A 45 -4.68 19.43 9.73
CA PRO A 45 -4.09 19.86 8.48
C PRO A 45 -3.74 21.36 8.51
N PRO A 46 -2.78 21.81 7.67
CA PRO A 46 -2.47 23.22 7.56
C PRO A 46 -3.74 24.04 7.21
N PRO A 47 -3.91 25.27 7.79
CA PRO A 47 -5.14 26.06 7.62
C PRO A 47 -5.54 26.29 6.16
N HIS A 48 -4.56 26.57 5.27
CA HIS A 48 -4.82 26.79 3.85
C HIS A 48 -5.43 25.57 3.13
N VAL A 49 -5.20 24.35 3.63
CA VAL A 49 -5.83 23.13 3.09
C VAL A 49 -7.31 23.08 3.47
N ILE A 50 -7.64 23.42 4.72
CA ILE A 50 -9.01 23.46 5.22
C ILE A 50 -9.78 24.57 4.50
N GLU A 51 -9.21 25.76 4.40
CA GLU A 51 -9.79 26.91 3.70
C GLU A 51 -10.11 26.58 2.24
N LYS A 52 -9.17 25.92 1.54
CA LYS A 52 -9.37 25.50 0.17
C LYS A 52 -10.46 24.43 0.02
N LEU A 53 -10.54 23.50 0.95
CA LEU A 53 -11.61 22.52 0.98
C LEU A 53 -12.98 23.19 1.13
N CYS A 54 -13.13 24.12 2.08
CA CYS A 54 -14.35 24.87 2.29
C CYS A 54 -14.72 25.73 1.06
N GLU A 55 -13.74 26.43 0.48
CA GLU A 55 -13.96 27.22 -0.75
C GLU A 55 -14.53 26.35 -1.88
N VAL A 56 -13.92 25.17 -2.11
CA VAL A 56 -14.34 24.29 -3.19
C VAL A 56 -15.70 23.64 -2.90
N ALA A 57 -15.96 23.25 -1.67
CA ALA A 57 -17.23 22.65 -1.26
C ALA A 57 -18.44 23.59 -1.46
N MET A 58 -18.21 24.91 -1.45
CA MET A 58 -19.26 25.91 -1.70
C MET A 58 -19.53 26.18 -3.17
N LYS A 59 -18.73 25.62 -4.09
CA LYS A 59 -18.93 25.82 -5.54
C LYS A 59 -20.04 24.91 -6.04
N PRO A 60 -21.03 25.42 -6.77
CA PRO A 60 -22.17 24.62 -7.22
C PRO A 60 -21.80 23.54 -8.24
N ASP A 61 -20.67 23.66 -8.90
CA ASP A 61 -20.13 22.72 -9.91
C ASP A 61 -19.16 21.67 -9.32
N ALA A 62 -18.90 21.71 -8.01
CA ALA A 62 -17.97 20.79 -7.36
C ALA A 62 -18.57 19.41 -7.00
N HIS A 63 -19.88 19.21 -7.20
CA HIS A 63 -20.64 18.05 -6.70
C HIS A 63 -21.03 17.05 -7.79
N GLY A 64 -20.42 17.12 -8.96
CA GLY A 64 -20.64 16.18 -10.04
C GLY A 64 -19.89 14.86 -9.86
N TYR A 65 -20.00 13.99 -10.84
CA TYR A 65 -19.22 12.75 -10.88
C TYR A 65 -17.71 13.03 -10.88
N SER A 66 -16.95 12.22 -10.16
CA SER A 66 -15.49 12.30 -10.16
C SER A 66 -14.92 11.87 -11.50
N ALA A 67 -13.82 12.50 -11.93
CA ALA A 67 -13.03 11.99 -13.05
C ALA A 67 -12.32 10.70 -12.62
N SER A 68 -12.45 9.63 -13.41
CA SER A 68 -11.93 8.29 -13.07
C SER A 68 -10.43 8.22 -12.81
N LYS A 69 -9.63 9.09 -13.43
CA LYS A 69 -8.19 9.24 -13.20
C LYS A 69 -7.84 10.33 -12.16
N GLY A 70 -8.82 11.03 -11.63
CA GLY A 70 -8.63 12.28 -10.90
C GLY A 70 -8.59 13.51 -11.80
N ILE A 71 -8.88 14.69 -11.23
CA ILE A 71 -8.91 15.94 -11.98
C ILE A 71 -7.50 16.30 -12.52
N PRO A 72 -7.42 16.88 -13.75
CA PRO A 72 -6.12 17.19 -14.36
C PRO A 72 -5.24 18.09 -13.51
N GLY A 73 -5.83 19.04 -12.77
CA GLY A 73 -5.09 19.92 -11.85
C GLY A 73 -4.34 19.16 -10.76
N LEU A 74 -4.97 18.17 -10.14
CA LEU A 74 -4.34 17.35 -9.10
C LEU A 74 -3.25 16.46 -9.68
N ARG A 75 -3.48 15.82 -10.83
CA ARG A 75 -2.48 14.98 -11.48
C ARG A 75 -1.22 15.78 -11.86
N ARG A 76 -1.40 17.00 -12.43
CA ARG A 76 -0.28 17.92 -12.69
C ARG A 76 0.45 18.35 -11.40
N ALA A 77 -0.28 18.59 -10.32
CA ALA A 77 0.33 18.95 -9.04
C ALA A 77 1.18 17.82 -8.48
N GLN A 78 0.72 16.56 -8.59
CA GLN A 78 1.46 15.37 -8.19
C GLN A 78 2.72 15.18 -9.06
N ALA A 79 2.59 15.23 -10.38
CA ALA A 79 3.74 15.16 -11.28
C ALA A 79 4.77 16.27 -10.99
N GLY A 80 4.30 17.50 -10.81
CA GLY A 80 5.16 18.63 -10.45
C GLY A 80 5.82 18.48 -9.07
N TYR A 81 5.18 17.81 -8.11
CA TYR A 81 5.82 17.48 -6.83
C TYR A 81 7.00 16.52 -7.03
N TYR A 82 6.81 15.45 -7.81
CA TYR A 82 7.88 14.50 -8.12
C TYR A 82 9.06 15.17 -8.84
N GLY A 83 8.76 16.06 -9.81
CA GLY A 83 9.81 16.84 -10.49
C GLY A 83 10.61 17.71 -9.52
N ARG A 84 9.94 18.50 -8.67
CA ARG A 84 10.60 19.40 -7.72
C ARG A 84 11.34 18.68 -6.60
N ARG A 85 10.78 17.57 -6.11
CA ARG A 85 11.30 16.91 -4.89
C ARG A 85 12.36 15.85 -5.21
N PHE A 86 12.19 15.15 -6.33
CA PHE A 86 12.97 13.97 -6.66
C PHE A 86 13.67 14.05 -8.04
N GLY A 87 13.42 15.09 -8.82
CA GLY A 87 13.94 15.19 -10.19
C GLY A 87 13.35 14.16 -11.16
N VAL A 88 12.18 13.61 -10.82
CA VAL A 88 11.48 12.63 -11.65
C VAL A 88 10.44 13.33 -12.49
N ASP A 89 10.56 13.25 -13.81
CA ASP A 89 9.60 13.80 -14.75
C ASP A 89 8.53 12.77 -15.07
N LEU A 90 7.27 13.09 -14.76
CA LEU A 90 6.11 12.22 -14.96
C LEU A 90 5.12 12.91 -15.89
N ASP A 91 4.62 12.17 -16.88
CA ASP A 91 3.47 12.61 -17.67
C ASP A 91 2.17 12.51 -16.84
N PRO A 92 1.53 13.65 -16.50
CA PRO A 92 0.32 13.64 -15.68
C PRO A 92 -0.87 12.93 -16.35
N ASP A 93 -0.85 12.70 -17.66
CA ASP A 93 -1.96 12.10 -18.38
C ASP A 93 -1.86 10.58 -18.56
N SER A 94 -0.64 10.03 -18.55
CA SER A 94 -0.39 8.60 -18.74
C SER A 94 0.25 7.91 -17.53
N GLU A 95 0.95 8.65 -16.64
CA GLU A 95 1.73 8.06 -15.54
C GLU A 95 1.21 8.41 -14.14
N VAL A 96 0.11 9.19 -14.03
CA VAL A 96 -0.46 9.60 -12.76
C VAL A 96 -1.96 9.28 -12.70
N VAL A 97 -2.34 8.54 -11.66
CA VAL A 97 -3.74 8.23 -11.32
C VAL A 97 -4.01 8.61 -9.86
N VAL A 98 -5.10 9.32 -9.63
CA VAL A 98 -5.57 9.67 -8.29
C VAL A 98 -6.53 8.60 -7.79
N THR A 99 -6.34 8.17 -6.55
CA THR A 99 -7.22 7.22 -5.86
C THR A 99 -7.68 7.79 -4.52
N LEU A 100 -8.75 7.23 -3.97
CA LEU A 100 -9.23 7.59 -2.63
C LEU A 100 -8.39 6.88 -1.55
N GLY A 101 -7.14 7.34 -1.45
CA GLY A 101 -6.11 6.73 -0.62
C GLY A 101 -5.35 5.60 -1.32
N SER A 102 -4.15 5.31 -0.84
CA SER A 102 -3.26 4.27 -1.39
C SER A 102 -3.84 2.86 -1.31
N LYS A 103 -4.68 2.57 -0.32
CA LYS A 103 -5.36 1.26 -0.21
C LYS A 103 -6.24 0.94 -1.40
N GLU A 104 -7.03 1.90 -1.87
CA GLU A 104 -7.84 1.73 -3.08
C GLU A 104 -6.94 1.50 -4.29
N GLY A 105 -5.91 2.31 -4.42
CA GLY A 105 -4.93 2.18 -5.50
C GLY A 105 -4.28 0.80 -5.54
N LEU A 106 -3.77 0.34 -4.40
CA LEU A 106 -3.12 -0.98 -4.28
C LEU A 106 -4.10 -2.14 -4.54
N ALA A 107 -5.34 -2.06 -4.02
CA ALA A 107 -6.34 -3.10 -4.23
C ALA A 107 -6.77 -3.21 -5.70
N ASN A 108 -7.00 -2.07 -6.35
CA ASN A 108 -7.38 -2.03 -7.76
C ASN A 108 -6.21 -2.45 -8.67
N LEU A 109 -4.99 -2.00 -8.35
CA LEU A 109 -3.79 -2.39 -9.09
C LEU A 109 -3.54 -3.89 -8.98
N ALA A 110 -3.68 -4.48 -7.78
CA ALA A 110 -3.56 -5.93 -7.59
C ALA A 110 -4.50 -6.70 -8.52
N GLN A 111 -5.75 -6.27 -8.63
CA GLN A 111 -6.73 -6.89 -9.53
C GLN A 111 -6.41 -6.67 -11.01
N ALA A 112 -5.78 -5.55 -11.36
CA ALA A 112 -5.45 -5.22 -12.74
C ALA A 112 -4.23 -5.98 -13.27
N ILE A 113 -3.23 -6.26 -12.42
CA ILE A 113 -1.94 -6.80 -12.83
C ILE A 113 -1.72 -8.27 -12.46
N THR A 114 -2.65 -8.91 -11.72
CA THR A 114 -2.55 -10.32 -11.35
C THR A 114 -3.80 -11.10 -11.71
N ALA A 115 -3.59 -12.36 -12.04
CA ALA A 115 -4.64 -13.36 -12.25
C ALA A 115 -4.68 -14.37 -11.09
N PRO A 116 -5.80 -15.12 -10.93
CA PRO A 116 -5.84 -16.23 -9.99
C PRO A 116 -4.72 -17.25 -10.24
N GLY A 117 -3.93 -17.51 -9.19
CA GLY A 117 -2.79 -18.43 -9.25
C GLY A 117 -1.44 -17.77 -9.48
N ASP A 118 -1.38 -16.50 -9.85
CA ASP A 118 -0.13 -15.74 -9.88
C ASP A 118 0.52 -15.70 -8.50
N VAL A 119 1.85 -15.58 -8.47
CA VAL A 119 2.60 -15.48 -7.23
C VAL A 119 3.17 -14.07 -7.06
N VAL A 120 2.96 -13.53 -5.87
CA VAL A 120 3.41 -12.20 -5.47
C VAL A 120 4.36 -12.33 -4.28
N LEU A 121 5.52 -11.70 -4.38
CA LEU A 121 6.46 -11.54 -3.27
C LEU A 121 6.03 -10.36 -2.41
N ALA A 122 5.81 -10.60 -1.12
CA ALA A 122 5.42 -9.53 -0.20
C ALA A 122 6.18 -9.67 1.12
N PRO A 123 6.56 -8.53 1.76
CA PRO A 123 7.27 -8.56 3.02
C PRO A 123 6.42 -9.14 4.15
N ASN A 124 7.08 -9.75 5.14
CA ASN A 124 6.45 -10.25 6.35
C ASN A 124 7.36 -9.96 7.57
N PRO A 125 6.89 -9.18 8.56
CA PRO A 125 5.58 -8.53 8.62
C PRO A 125 5.43 -7.38 7.61
N SER A 126 4.19 -7.02 7.27
CA SER A 126 3.88 -5.88 6.40
C SER A 126 2.50 -5.27 6.69
N TYR A 127 2.24 -4.13 6.10
CA TYR A 127 0.92 -3.52 6.15
C TYR A 127 -0.09 -4.43 5.41
N PRO A 128 -1.28 -4.69 5.98
CA PRO A 128 -2.19 -5.71 5.47
C PRO A 128 -2.55 -5.61 3.99
N ILE A 129 -2.66 -4.40 3.43
CA ILE A 129 -3.04 -4.24 2.02
C ILE A 129 -2.00 -4.83 1.06
N HIS A 130 -0.72 -4.90 1.46
CA HIS A 130 0.36 -5.48 0.65
C HIS A 130 0.15 -6.96 0.34
N THR A 131 -0.61 -7.64 1.17
CA THR A 131 -0.96 -9.06 0.99
C THR A 131 -2.45 -9.23 0.67
N PHE A 132 -3.34 -8.55 1.40
CA PHE A 132 -4.78 -8.74 1.28
C PHE A 132 -5.32 -8.33 -0.09
N GLY A 133 -4.81 -7.26 -0.68
CA GLY A 133 -5.19 -6.83 -2.03
C GLY A 133 -4.98 -7.94 -3.06
N PHE A 134 -3.82 -8.59 -3.02
CA PHE A 134 -3.48 -9.68 -3.92
C PHE A 134 -4.21 -10.99 -3.60
N ILE A 135 -4.44 -11.30 -2.31
CA ILE A 135 -5.25 -12.46 -1.93
C ILE A 135 -6.69 -12.33 -2.44
N ILE A 136 -7.28 -11.15 -2.34
CA ILE A 136 -8.63 -10.86 -2.85
C ILE A 136 -8.64 -10.95 -4.39
N ALA A 137 -7.59 -10.50 -5.07
CA ALA A 137 -7.43 -10.67 -6.51
C ALA A 137 -7.28 -12.14 -6.94
N GLY A 138 -6.95 -13.04 -6.01
CA GLY A 138 -6.80 -14.48 -6.26
C GLY A 138 -5.35 -14.94 -6.38
N ALA A 139 -4.39 -14.04 -6.20
CA ALA A 139 -2.98 -14.39 -6.21
C ALA A 139 -2.55 -15.16 -4.95
N THR A 140 -1.40 -15.80 -5.02
CA THR A 140 -0.74 -16.48 -3.92
C THR A 140 0.42 -15.63 -3.40
N ILE A 141 0.50 -15.44 -2.09
CA ILE A 141 1.57 -14.68 -1.46
C ILE A 141 2.74 -15.59 -1.10
N ARG A 142 3.92 -15.20 -1.53
CA ARG A 142 5.19 -15.73 -1.06
C ARG A 142 5.88 -14.69 -0.19
N SER A 143 5.96 -14.96 1.11
CA SER A 143 6.57 -14.04 2.05
C SER A 143 8.09 -13.96 1.88
N VAL A 144 8.61 -12.72 1.98
CA VAL A 144 10.04 -12.41 2.09
C VAL A 144 10.28 -11.63 3.38
N PRO A 145 11.49 -11.64 3.96
CA PRO A 145 11.78 -10.84 5.15
C PRO A 145 11.57 -9.35 4.90
N THR A 146 11.22 -8.59 5.94
CA THR A 146 11.14 -7.12 5.87
C THR A 146 12.50 -6.48 6.10
N THR A 147 13.37 -7.12 6.89
CA THR A 147 14.69 -6.60 7.26
C THR A 147 15.57 -6.41 6.02
N PRO A 148 16.08 -5.18 5.76
CA PRO A 148 16.79 -4.84 4.53
C PRO A 148 18.28 -5.24 4.59
N ASP A 149 18.55 -6.52 4.75
CA ASP A 149 19.88 -7.10 4.76
C ASP A 149 20.07 -8.16 3.66
N GLU A 150 21.17 -8.89 3.69
CA GLU A 150 21.45 -9.94 2.69
C GLU A 150 20.39 -11.05 2.68
N ARG A 151 19.75 -11.35 3.81
CA ARG A 151 18.67 -12.35 3.91
C ARG A 151 17.46 -11.97 3.06
N TYR A 152 17.22 -10.66 2.85
CA TYR A 152 16.17 -10.18 1.95
C TYR A 152 16.43 -10.66 0.52
N PHE A 153 17.64 -10.42 -0.01
CA PHE A 153 18.01 -10.80 -1.37
C PHE A 153 18.13 -12.31 -1.54
N GLU A 154 18.70 -13.01 -0.55
CA GLU A 154 18.72 -14.48 -0.56
C GLU A 154 17.31 -15.08 -0.61
N ALA A 155 16.34 -14.46 0.08
CA ALA A 155 14.95 -14.89 0.05
C ALA A 155 14.29 -14.62 -1.31
N LEU A 156 14.61 -13.49 -1.96
CA LEU A 156 14.16 -13.19 -3.32
C LEU A 156 14.70 -14.21 -4.32
N GLU A 157 16.00 -14.48 -4.29
CA GLU A 157 16.66 -15.49 -5.14
C GLU A 157 16.05 -16.88 -4.96
N ARG A 158 15.88 -17.29 -3.69
CA ARG A 158 15.23 -18.55 -3.34
C ARG A 158 13.80 -18.63 -3.86
N ALA A 159 13.04 -17.53 -3.75
CA ALA A 159 11.69 -17.48 -4.24
C ALA A 159 11.65 -17.60 -5.77
N MET A 160 12.50 -16.87 -6.48
CA MET A 160 12.60 -16.97 -7.95
C MET A 160 13.03 -18.36 -8.41
N LYS A 161 13.93 -19.00 -7.66
CA LYS A 161 14.44 -20.34 -8.03
C LYS A 161 13.42 -21.46 -7.84
N PHE A 162 12.67 -21.45 -6.72
CA PHE A 162 11.90 -22.61 -6.27
C PHE A 162 10.38 -22.44 -6.30
N THR A 163 9.85 -21.29 -6.74
CA THR A 163 8.40 -21.09 -6.82
C THR A 163 7.88 -21.37 -8.23
N VAL A 164 6.73 -22.01 -8.31
CA VAL A 164 6.04 -22.31 -9.56
C VAL A 164 4.54 -21.96 -9.38
N PRO A 165 3.96 -21.12 -10.23
CA PRO A 165 4.63 -20.34 -11.28
C PRO A 165 5.62 -19.33 -10.69
N LYS A 166 6.48 -18.78 -11.52
CA LYS A 166 7.43 -17.75 -11.09
C LYS A 166 6.69 -16.52 -10.57
N PRO A 167 7.18 -15.88 -9.50
CA PRO A 167 6.64 -14.60 -9.06
C PRO A 167 6.70 -13.54 -10.16
N SER A 168 5.67 -12.71 -10.24
CA SER A 168 5.54 -11.62 -11.23
C SER A 168 5.56 -10.23 -10.61
N VAL A 169 5.32 -10.13 -9.31
CA VAL A 169 5.23 -8.86 -8.56
C VAL A 169 6.05 -8.97 -7.29
N LEU A 170 6.77 -7.91 -6.97
CA LEU A 170 7.42 -7.66 -5.69
C LEU A 170 6.79 -6.43 -5.04
N VAL A 171 6.16 -6.61 -3.88
CA VAL A 171 5.66 -5.50 -3.06
C VAL A 171 6.69 -5.14 -2.00
N MET A 172 6.92 -3.86 -1.81
CA MET A 172 7.80 -3.33 -0.78
C MET A 172 7.27 -2.00 -0.26
N GLY A 173 7.70 -1.59 0.93
CA GLY A 173 7.38 -0.29 1.52
C GLY A 173 8.41 0.05 2.58
N TYR A 174 9.15 1.14 2.36
CA TYR A 174 10.09 1.70 3.33
C TYR A 174 9.94 3.23 3.36
N PRO A 175 9.83 3.85 4.55
CA PRO A 175 9.85 3.26 5.89
C PRO A 175 8.80 2.17 6.07
N SER A 176 9.20 1.03 6.68
CA SER A 176 8.34 -0.15 6.77
C SER A 176 7.25 -0.02 7.84
N ASN A 177 6.05 -0.44 7.52
CA ASN A 177 4.98 -0.66 8.49
C ASN A 177 4.79 -2.19 8.67
N PRO A 178 5.01 -2.78 9.87
CA PRO A 178 5.08 -2.11 11.18
C PRO A 178 6.50 -1.92 11.75
N THR A 179 7.58 -2.29 11.06
CA THR A 179 8.92 -2.40 11.66
C THR A 179 9.68 -1.09 11.73
N ALA A 180 9.22 -0.04 11.06
CA ALA A 180 9.86 1.28 10.95
C ALA A 180 11.28 1.25 10.33
N GLU A 181 11.68 0.14 9.73
CA GLU A 181 12.95 0.04 9.01
C GLU A 181 12.99 0.98 7.82
N VAL A 182 14.15 1.55 7.57
CA VAL A 182 14.43 2.44 6.45
C VAL A 182 15.55 1.87 5.60
N VAL A 183 15.60 2.27 4.35
CA VAL A 183 16.64 1.86 3.39
C VAL A 183 17.25 3.06 2.70
N ASP A 184 18.47 2.88 2.21
CA ASP A 184 19.15 3.87 1.38
C ASP A 184 18.87 3.66 -0.13
N LEU A 185 19.42 4.54 -0.94
CA LEU A 185 19.28 4.47 -2.39
C LEU A 185 19.92 3.20 -2.96
N ALA A 186 21.06 2.77 -2.42
CA ALA A 186 21.77 1.58 -2.91
C ALA A 186 20.93 0.31 -2.76
N PHE A 187 20.14 0.20 -1.70
CA PHE A 187 19.18 -0.89 -1.54
C PHE A 187 18.12 -0.88 -2.66
N TYR A 188 17.54 0.29 -2.96
CA TYR A 188 16.57 0.42 -4.06
C TYR A 188 17.18 0.11 -5.42
N GLU A 189 18.39 0.58 -5.69
CA GLU A 189 19.11 0.27 -6.93
C GLU A 189 19.30 -1.23 -7.11
N ARG A 190 19.68 -1.95 -6.04
CA ARG A 190 19.82 -3.40 -6.04
C ARG A 190 18.47 -4.10 -6.27
N VAL A 191 17.40 -3.63 -5.65
CA VAL A 191 16.03 -4.17 -5.87
C VAL A 191 15.60 -3.97 -7.32
N VAL A 192 15.84 -2.79 -7.89
CA VAL A 192 15.48 -2.49 -9.29
C VAL A 192 16.31 -3.35 -10.26
N ALA A 193 17.59 -3.55 -9.99
CA ALA A 193 18.43 -4.43 -10.79
C ALA A 193 17.91 -5.86 -10.78
N PHE A 194 17.63 -6.40 -9.59
CA PHE A 194 17.03 -7.72 -9.41
C PHE A 194 15.68 -7.86 -10.13
N ALA A 195 14.81 -6.87 -9.98
CA ALA A 195 13.50 -6.89 -10.61
C ALA A 195 13.57 -6.88 -12.14
N LYS A 196 14.49 -6.11 -12.70
CA LYS A 196 14.74 -6.09 -14.16
C LYS A 196 15.29 -7.42 -14.67
N GLU A 197 16.22 -8.03 -13.96
CA GLU A 197 16.80 -9.33 -14.31
C GLU A 197 15.73 -10.44 -14.35
N HIS A 198 14.79 -10.40 -13.42
CA HIS A 198 13.77 -11.44 -13.26
C HIS A 198 12.40 -11.10 -13.87
N GLY A 199 12.25 -9.92 -14.48
CA GLY A 199 10.98 -9.49 -15.09
C GLY A 199 9.86 -9.22 -14.07
N LEU A 200 10.21 -8.74 -12.86
CA LEU A 200 9.26 -8.43 -11.79
C LEU A 200 8.73 -6.99 -11.90
N TRP A 201 7.44 -6.83 -11.66
CA TRP A 201 6.89 -5.52 -11.31
C TRP A 201 7.21 -5.20 -9.84
N VAL A 202 7.69 -3.99 -9.59
CA VAL A 202 7.93 -3.51 -8.21
C VAL A 202 6.83 -2.52 -7.84
N LEU A 203 6.10 -2.85 -6.77
CA LEU A 203 5.18 -1.93 -6.11
C LEU A 203 5.85 -1.39 -4.85
N SER A 204 6.14 -0.08 -4.85
CA SER A 204 6.69 0.62 -3.69
C SER A 204 5.62 1.47 -3.03
N ASP A 205 5.19 1.08 -1.82
CA ASP A 205 4.27 1.86 -1.00
C ASP A 205 5.06 2.81 -0.09
N LEU A 206 4.91 4.10 -0.35
CA LEU A 206 5.55 5.19 0.39
C LEU A 206 4.49 5.95 1.17
N ALA A 207 4.43 5.71 2.47
CA ALA A 207 3.51 6.39 3.36
C ALA A 207 3.86 7.87 3.59
#